data_a7dae5540a7f829b7992b3d750072b49
#
_entry.id   a7dae5540a7f829b7992b3d750072b49
#
_cell.length_a   1.000
_cell.length_b   1.000
_cell.length_c   1.000
_cell.angle_alpha   90.00
_cell.angle_beta   90.00
_cell.angle_gamma   90.00
#
_symmetry.space_group_name_H-M   'P 1'
#
loop_
_entity.id
_entity.type
_entity.pdbx_description
1 polymer ?
#
loop_
_entity_poly.entity_id
_entity_poly.type
_entity_poly.pdbx_seq_one_letter_code
_entity_poly.pdbx_strand_id
1 'polypeptide(L)'
;MAGNEVPRRDFLKTAGLGTAAALAGGIPAAAPAAAAPAAPQGSEPEVWLALTPTEQAFVKAAVDTIIPADDLTPSGTDCGLATFIDRQLAGGFGNGAKLYRQGPFMPGKPELGYQLALSPREFFRAGITAANEWTKKTYGKEFDRLTPAQREEAFTAMETGKAAFDAGFTSAFFFDNFLQLTMEGFFADPMYGGNRDKIAWKMIGFPGLPASYRDEIKTYFNKKYDKGPLSIADFS
;
A
#
# COMPACT_ATOMS: atom_id res chain seq x y z
N MET A 1 0.97 -32.46 41.79
CA MET A 1 1.23 -31.03 41.64
C MET A 1 0.34 -30.51 40.53
N ALA A 2 -0.74 -29.86 40.84
CA ALA A 2 -1.69 -29.35 39.88
C ALA A 2 -1.21 -27.97 39.37
N GLY A 3 -0.97 -27.88 38.07
CA GLY A 3 -0.60 -26.63 37.41
C GLY A 3 -1.80 -25.68 37.35
N ASN A 4 -1.62 -24.49 37.88
CA ASN A 4 -2.61 -23.43 37.91
C ASN A 4 -2.64 -22.74 36.54
N GLU A 5 -3.49 -23.22 35.61
CA GLU A 5 -3.72 -22.54 34.34
C GLU A 5 -4.62 -21.33 34.55
N VAL A 6 -4.04 -20.13 34.43
CA VAL A 6 -4.79 -18.86 34.46
C VAL A 6 -5.51 -18.70 33.10
N PRO A 7 -6.85 -18.61 33.07
CA PRO A 7 -7.59 -18.41 31.83
C PRO A 7 -7.19 -17.10 31.14
N ARG A 8 -6.97 -17.15 29.85
CA ARG A 8 -6.54 -15.99 29.03
C ARG A 8 -7.43 -14.74 29.21
N ARG A 9 -8.68 -14.90 29.58
CA ARG A 9 -9.64 -13.80 29.87
C ARG A 9 -9.28 -13.03 31.15
N ASP A 10 -8.69 -13.66 32.14
CA ASP A 10 -8.38 -13.01 33.43
C ASP A 10 -7.05 -12.27 33.36
N PHE A 11 -6.12 -12.71 32.48
CA PHE A 11 -4.89 -11.97 32.20
C PHE A 11 -5.16 -10.59 31.57
N LEU A 12 -6.14 -10.49 30.68
CA LEU A 12 -6.50 -9.23 30.01
C LEU A 12 -7.22 -8.23 30.94
N LYS A 13 -7.90 -8.71 31.97
CA LYS A 13 -8.55 -7.83 32.96
C LYS A 13 -7.59 -7.22 33.96
N THR A 14 -6.48 -7.89 34.25
CA THR A 14 -5.49 -7.43 35.23
C THR A 14 -4.52 -6.41 34.64
N ALA A 15 -4.33 -6.38 33.32
CA ALA A 15 -3.46 -5.42 32.63
C ALA A 15 -4.08 -4.02 32.46
N GLY A 16 -5.39 -3.86 32.75
CA GLY A 16 -6.14 -2.61 32.56
C GLY A 16 -6.37 -1.73 33.80
N LEU A 17 -5.87 -2.12 35.00
CA LEU A 17 -6.11 -1.39 36.25
C LEU A 17 -4.81 -0.82 36.84
N GLY A 18 -4.34 0.24 36.24
CA GLY A 18 -3.25 1.07 36.79
C GLY A 18 -3.54 2.55 36.62
N THR A 19 -3.82 3.20 37.74
CA THR A 19 -3.90 4.65 37.98
C THR A 19 -5.20 5.39 37.70
N ALA A 20 -6.08 5.43 38.73
CA ALA A 20 -6.96 6.56 38.95
C ALA A 20 -6.79 6.98 40.43
N ALA A 21 -6.00 8.01 40.68
CA ALA A 21 -5.98 8.72 41.96
C ALA A 21 -6.78 10.03 41.83
N ALA A 22 -7.73 10.20 42.74
CA ALA A 22 -8.69 11.28 42.80
C ALA A 22 -8.04 12.64 43.14
N LEU A 23 -8.60 13.71 42.55
CA LEU A 23 -8.67 15.03 43.19
C LEU A 23 -9.99 15.69 42.83
N ALA A 24 -10.82 15.90 43.84
CA ALA A 24 -12.03 16.69 43.74
C ALA A 24 -11.65 18.19 43.75
N GLY A 25 -12.12 18.92 42.74
CA GLY A 25 -12.03 20.37 42.69
C GLY A 25 -12.94 20.86 41.56
N GLY A 26 -13.96 21.68 41.94
CA GLY A 26 -15.01 22.16 41.04
C GLY A 26 -14.47 22.98 39.86
N ILE A 27 -15.05 22.73 38.70
CA ILE A 27 -14.72 23.44 37.46
C ILE A 27 -15.96 24.23 37.02
N PRO A 28 -15.84 25.55 36.72
CA PRO A 28 -16.93 26.28 36.07
C PRO A 28 -17.10 25.83 34.63
N ALA A 29 -18.35 25.74 34.16
CA ALA A 29 -18.73 25.37 32.83
C ALA A 29 -18.12 26.33 31.79
N ALA A 30 -17.18 25.85 30.98
CA ALA A 30 -16.67 26.54 29.81
C ALA A 30 -17.51 26.20 28.59
N ALA A 31 -17.86 27.21 27.81
CA ALA A 31 -18.56 27.11 26.54
C ALA A 31 -17.82 26.20 25.54
N PRO A 32 -18.51 25.56 24.57
CA PRO A 32 -17.86 24.71 23.59
C PRO A 32 -16.95 25.57 22.68
N ALA A 33 -15.64 25.40 22.84
CA ALA A 33 -14.69 25.94 21.89
C ALA A 33 -14.83 25.22 20.54
N ALA A 34 -14.96 25.98 19.46
CA ALA A 34 -14.92 25.46 18.11
C ALA A 34 -13.67 24.60 17.94
N ALA A 35 -13.85 23.37 17.47
CA ALA A 35 -12.73 22.46 17.20
C ALA A 35 -11.81 23.08 16.16
N ALA A 36 -10.60 23.42 16.56
CA ALA A 36 -9.53 23.77 15.65
C ALA A 36 -9.25 22.56 14.72
N PRO A 37 -8.90 22.79 13.44
CA PRO A 37 -8.52 21.71 12.56
C PRO A 37 -7.37 20.92 13.21
N ALA A 38 -7.53 19.59 13.32
CA ALA A 38 -6.52 18.71 13.86
C ALA A 38 -5.22 18.92 13.05
N ALA A 39 -4.16 19.31 13.75
CA ALA A 39 -2.82 19.34 13.15
C ALA A 39 -2.51 17.96 12.55
N PRO A 40 -1.78 17.85 11.42
CA PRO A 40 -1.39 16.58 10.87
C PRO A 40 -0.62 15.84 11.96
N GLN A 41 -1.15 14.68 12.34
CA GLN A 41 -0.49 13.80 13.30
C GLN A 41 0.88 13.46 12.70
N GLY A 42 1.96 13.82 13.39
CA GLY A 42 3.31 13.55 12.95
C GLY A 42 3.41 12.08 12.57
N SER A 43 3.76 11.82 11.31
CA SER A 43 3.91 10.47 10.78
C SER A 43 4.92 9.74 11.68
N GLU A 44 4.50 8.65 12.30
CA GLU A 44 5.43 7.72 12.93
C GLU A 44 6.53 7.37 11.89
N PRO A 45 7.78 7.18 12.34
CA PRO A 45 8.85 6.85 11.41
C PRO A 45 8.45 5.63 10.59
N GLU A 46 8.40 5.81 9.27
CA GLU A 46 7.98 4.78 8.32
C GLU A 46 8.96 3.61 8.40
N VAL A 47 8.52 2.48 8.97
CA VAL A 47 9.35 1.28 9.12
C VAL A 47 9.29 0.49 7.81
N TRP A 48 10.43 0.37 7.15
CA TRP A 48 10.62 -0.40 5.92
C TRP A 48 11.07 -1.82 6.24
N LEU A 49 10.46 -2.81 5.59
CA LEU A 49 10.64 -4.23 5.88
C LEU A 49 11.43 -4.97 4.80
N ALA A 50 11.28 -4.58 3.55
CA ALA A 50 11.87 -5.27 2.39
C ALA A 50 12.75 -4.36 1.53
N LEU A 51 12.37 -3.10 1.34
CA LEU A 51 13.02 -2.18 0.41
C LEU A 51 14.26 -1.51 1.01
N THR A 52 15.36 -1.53 0.28
CA THR A 52 16.57 -0.75 0.58
C THR A 52 16.32 0.75 0.35
N PRO A 53 17.13 1.68 0.89
CA PRO A 53 16.95 3.11 0.70
C PRO A 53 16.85 3.55 -0.77
N THR A 54 17.63 2.95 -1.67
CA THR A 54 17.57 3.23 -3.11
C THR A 54 16.26 2.74 -3.72
N GLU A 55 15.81 1.54 -3.34
CA GLU A 55 14.52 0.99 -3.78
C GLU A 55 13.35 1.82 -3.26
N GLN A 56 13.41 2.31 -2.02
CA GLN A 56 12.40 3.21 -1.43
C GLN A 56 12.29 4.51 -2.23
N ALA A 57 13.43 5.14 -2.57
CA ALA A 57 13.46 6.37 -3.34
C ALA A 57 12.83 6.16 -4.73
N PHE A 58 13.18 5.06 -5.40
CA PHE A 58 12.57 4.67 -6.67
C PHE A 58 11.06 4.49 -6.54
N VAL A 59 10.61 3.66 -5.58
CA VAL A 59 9.19 3.31 -5.40
C VAL A 59 8.36 4.55 -5.08
N LYS A 60 8.82 5.42 -4.18
CA LYS A 60 8.13 6.70 -3.89
C LYS A 60 7.97 7.56 -5.14
N ALA A 61 9.05 7.77 -5.87
CA ALA A 61 9.00 8.56 -7.12
C ALA A 61 8.11 7.91 -8.18
N ALA A 62 8.10 6.59 -8.25
CA ALA A 62 7.33 5.82 -9.21
C ALA A 62 5.82 5.87 -8.91
N VAL A 63 5.42 5.64 -7.66
CA VAL A 63 3.99 5.71 -7.28
C VAL A 63 3.43 7.14 -7.39
N ASP A 64 4.25 8.17 -7.13
CA ASP A 64 3.85 9.58 -7.31
C ASP A 64 3.74 9.97 -8.80
N THR A 65 4.44 9.25 -9.68
CA THR A 65 4.30 9.44 -11.13
C THR A 65 3.04 8.76 -11.66
N ILE A 66 2.68 7.58 -11.12
CA ILE A 66 1.48 6.83 -11.53
C ILE A 66 0.21 7.48 -10.95
N ILE A 67 0.26 7.92 -9.69
CA ILE A 67 -0.84 8.59 -8.99
C ILE A 67 -0.33 9.96 -8.54
N PRO A 68 -0.31 10.95 -9.43
CA PRO A 68 0.06 12.31 -9.06
C PRO A 68 -1.02 12.95 -8.18
N ALA A 69 -0.61 13.89 -7.32
CA ALA A 69 -1.56 14.65 -6.53
C ALA A 69 -2.43 15.54 -7.45
N ASP A 70 -3.74 15.45 -7.30
CA ASP A 70 -4.72 16.26 -8.03
C ASP A 70 -5.92 16.65 -7.12
N ASP A 71 -6.98 17.21 -7.73
CA ASP A 71 -8.19 17.58 -6.99
C ASP A 71 -8.99 16.40 -6.43
N LEU A 72 -8.71 15.18 -6.88
CA LEU A 72 -9.42 13.96 -6.48
C LEU A 72 -8.67 13.20 -5.40
N THR A 73 -7.35 13.11 -5.51
CA THR A 73 -6.52 12.30 -4.59
C THR A 73 -5.17 12.97 -4.28
N PRO A 74 -4.63 12.73 -3.07
CA PRO A 74 -3.22 13.00 -2.77
C PRO A 74 -2.28 12.16 -3.64
N SER A 75 -0.97 12.42 -3.55
CA SER A 75 0.04 11.63 -4.27
C SER A 75 0.03 10.16 -3.86
N GLY A 76 0.60 9.30 -4.71
CA GLY A 76 0.74 7.88 -4.43
C GLY A 76 1.46 7.59 -3.10
N THR A 77 2.49 8.35 -2.79
CA THR A 77 3.20 8.26 -1.49
C THR A 77 2.29 8.64 -0.33
N ASP A 78 1.53 9.73 -0.45
CA ASP A 78 0.59 10.18 0.59
C ASP A 78 -0.58 9.19 0.77
N CYS A 79 -1.01 8.54 -0.31
CA CYS A 79 -1.97 7.45 -0.28
C CYS A 79 -1.42 6.16 0.37
N GLY A 80 -0.12 6.11 0.73
CA GLY A 80 0.52 4.97 1.39
C GLY A 80 0.98 3.85 0.46
N LEU A 81 1.04 4.08 -0.87
CA LEU A 81 1.31 3.02 -1.85
C LEU A 81 2.72 2.44 -1.71
N ALA A 82 3.71 3.27 -1.38
CA ALA A 82 5.07 2.79 -1.16
C ALA A 82 5.15 1.85 0.06
N THR A 83 4.42 2.15 1.14
CA THR A 83 4.29 1.28 2.31
C THR A 83 3.58 -0.02 1.97
N PHE A 84 2.52 0.02 1.16
CA PHE A 84 1.83 -1.18 0.70
C PHE A 84 2.77 -2.10 -0.08
N ILE A 85 3.49 -1.55 -1.06
CA ILE A 85 4.45 -2.31 -1.88
C ILE A 85 5.52 -2.95 -1.00
N ASP A 86 6.10 -2.21 -0.06
CA ASP A 86 7.10 -2.73 0.87
C ASP A 86 6.58 -3.93 1.68
N ARG A 87 5.37 -3.80 2.25
CA ARG A 87 4.74 -4.87 3.03
C ARG A 87 4.40 -6.09 2.20
N GLN A 88 3.91 -5.90 0.96
CA GLN A 88 3.65 -7.02 0.04
C GLN A 88 4.95 -7.76 -0.29
N LEU A 89 6.02 -7.02 -0.58
CA LEU A 89 7.33 -7.62 -0.89
C LEU A 89 7.99 -8.26 0.34
N ALA A 90 7.71 -7.79 1.55
CA ALA A 90 8.15 -8.43 2.79
C ALA A 90 7.40 -9.71 3.12
N GLY A 91 6.15 -9.82 2.69
CA GLY A 91 5.23 -10.90 3.04
C GLY A 91 5.29 -12.13 2.14
N GLY A 92 4.20 -12.90 2.20
CA GLY A 92 4.03 -14.13 1.43
C GLY A 92 4.05 -13.92 -0.09
N PHE A 93 3.50 -12.81 -0.58
CA PHE A 93 3.58 -12.44 -1.99
C PHE A 93 5.03 -12.29 -2.44
N GLY A 94 5.82 -11.45 -1.77
CA GLY A 94 7.23 -11.23 -2.10
C GLY A 94 8.09 -12.50 -2.05
N ASN A 95 7.74 -13.43 -1.18
CA ASN A 95 8.41 -14.74 -1.08
C ASN A 95 7.92 -15.78 -2.10
N GLY A 96 6.90 -15.44 -2.90
CA GLY A 96 6.33 -16.35 -3.90
C GLY A 96 5.53 -17.49 -3.30
N ALA A 97 4.86 -17.30 -2.15
CA ALA A 97 4.13 -18.36 -1.45
C ALA A 97 2.98 -18.98 -2.28
N LYS A 98 2.45 -18.26 -3.26
CA LYS A 98 1.41 -18.76 -4.18
C LYS A 98 1.94 -19.18 -5.56
N LEU A 99 3.25 -19.11 -5.77
CA LEU A 99 3.88 -19.47 -7.04
C LEU A 99 4.40 -20.90 -6.99
N TYR A 100 4.22 -21.64 -8.09
CA TYR A 100 4.88 -22.91 -8.30
C TYR A 100 6.35 -22.64 -8.64
N ARG A 101 7.25 -23.00 -7.71
CA ARG A 101 8.69 -22.67 -7.81
C ARG A 101 9.59 -23.88 -8.01
N GLN A 102 9.04 -25.01 -8.39
CA GLN A 102 9.85 -26.17 -8.77
C GLN A 102 10.10 -26.15 -10.27
N GLY A 103 11.39 -26.04 -10.66
CA GLY A 103 11.78 -26.08 -12.07
C GLY A 103 11.50 -27.42 -12.75
N PRO A 104 11.74 -27.52 -14.04
CA PRO A 104 12.47 -26.58 -14.88
C PRO A 104 11.62 -25.35 -15.26
N PHE A 105 12.24 -24.15 -15.21
CA PHE A 105 11.62 -22.92 -15.70
C PHE A 105 11.87 -22.82 -17.22
N MET A 106 10.81 -22.78 -18.00
CA MET A 106 10.89 -22.67 -19.46
C MET A 106 10.08 -21.46 -19.91
N PRO A 107 10.55 -20.73 -20.94
CA PRO A 107 9.76 -19.68 -21.56
C PRO A 107 8.42 -20.26 -22.03
N GLY A 108 7.32 -19.65 -21.60
CA GLY A 108 5.98 -20.02 -22.02
C GLY A 108 5.30 -18.87 -22.76
N LYS A 109 4.01 -19.04 -23.08
CA LYS A 109 3.22 -17.97 -23.68
C LYS A 109 2.98 -16.87 -22.66
N PRO A 110 2.99 -15.57 -23.07
CA PRO A 110 2.75 -14.43 -22.15
C PRO A 110 1.43 -14.55 -21.38
N GLU A 111 0.39 -15.13 -21.99
CA GLU A 111 -0.94 -15.30 -21.40
C GLU A 111 -0.95 -16.23 -20.17
N LEU A 112 0.11 -17.00 -19.96
CA LEU A 112 0.25 -17.87 -18.80
C LEU A 112 0.76 -17.14 -17.54
N GLY A 113 1.01 -15.83 -17.63
CA GLY A 113 1.39 -14.99 -16.51
C GLY A 113 2.86 -15.12 -16.11
N TYR A 114 3.14 -14.99 -14.81
CA TYR A 114 4.49 -14.94 -14.27
C TYR A 114 5.18 -16.31 -14.34
N GLN A 115 6.29 -16.39 -15.06
CA GLN A 115 6.99 -17.66 -15.34
C GLN A 115 8.50 -17.61 -15.03
N LEU A 116 8.95 -16.58 -14.30
CA LEU A 116 10.35 -16.43 -13.95
C LEU A 116 10.73 -17.31 -12.74
N ALA A 117 12.01 -17.70 -12.68
CA ALA A 117 12.57 -18.37 -11.51
C ALA A 117 12.68 -17.47 -10.27
N LEU A 118 12.62 -16.15 -10.47
CA LEU A 118 12.69 -15.15 -9.42
C LEU A 118 11.43 -15.16 -8.57
N SER A 119 11.57 -14.96 -7.25
CA SER A 119 10.43 -14.58 -6.41
C SER A 119 9.99 -13.15 -6.78
N PRO A 120 8.75 -12.73 -6.47
CA PRO A 120 8.34 -11.36 -6.70
C PRO A 120 9.28 -10.32 -6.09
N ARG A 121 9.79 -10.55 -4.89
CA ARG A 121 10.79 -9.66 -4.27
C ARG A 121 12.06 -9.54 -5.10
N GLU A 122 12.61 -10.66 -5.56
CA GLU A 122 13.81 -10.68 -6.41
C GLU A 122 13.55 -10.02 -7.76
N PHE A 123 12.37 -10.27 -8.34
CA PHE A 123 11.94 -9.64 -9.59
C PHE A 123 11.84 -8.11 -9.48
N PHE A 124 11.16 -7.59 -8.46
CA PHE A 124 11.04 -6.15 -8.26
C PHE A 124 12.41 -5.49 -8.00
N ARG A 125 13.29 -6.12 -7.21
CA ARG A 125 14.67 -5.65 -7.02
C ARG A 125 15.45 -5.56 -8.33
N ALA A 126 15.44 -6.64 -9.11
CA ALA A 126 16.12 -6.67 -10.40
C ALA A 126 15.55 -5.61 -11.35
N GLY A 127 14.23 -5.44 -11.38
CA GLY A 127 13.56 -4.44 -12.21
C GLY A 127 13.88 -3.01 -11.80
N ILE A 128 13.87 -2.69 -10.51
CA ILE A 128 14.27 -1.36 -10.00
C ILE A 128 15.72 -1.07 -10.34
N THR A 129 16.60 -2.05 -10.17
CA THR A 129 18.02 -1.90 -10.52
C THR A 129 18.18 -1.62 -12.01
N ALA A 130 17.56 -2.42 -12.88
CA ALA A 130 17.62 -2.25 -14.33
C ALA A 130 17.02 -0.91 -14.79
N ALA A 131 15.92 -0.47 -14.16
CA ALA A 131 15.30 0.83 -14.43
C ALA A 131 16.25 1.99 -14.06
N ASN A 132 16.88 1.94 -12.90
CA ASN A 132 17.86 2.95 -12.49
C ASN A 132 19.11 2.96 -13.37
N GLU A 133 19.61 1.81 -13.78
CA GLU A 133 20.74 1.71 -14.72
C GLU A 133 20.38 2.31 -16.08
N TRP A 134 19.19 1.99 -16.59
CA TRP A 134 18.72 2.54 -17.86
C TRP A 134 18.54 4.06 -17.79
N THR A 135 17.92 4.58 -16.72
CA THR A 135 17.75 6.04 -16.55
C THR A 135 19.08 6.76 -16.36
N LYS A 136 20.05 6.15 -15.66
CA LYS A 136 21.41 6.69 -15.58
C LYS A 136 22.10 6.78 -16.96
N LYS A 137 21.93 5.77 -17.81
CA LYS A 137 22.47 5.77 -19.18
C LYS A 137 21.79 6.82 -20.06
N THR A 138 20.48 7.02 -19.90
CA THR A 138 19.68 7.89 -20.76
C THR A 138 19.69 9.35 -20.30
N TYR A 139 19.55 9.60 -19.00
CA TYR A 139 19.36 10.94 -18.42
C TYR A 139 20.49 11.35 -17.46
N GLY A 140 21.46 10.48 -17.22
CA GLY A 140 22.57 10.73 -16.28
C GLY A 140 22.20 10.67 -14.79
N LYS A 141 20.99 10.24 -14.45
CA LYS A 141 20.46 10.22 -13.06
C LYS A 141 19.63 8.98 -12.81
N GLU A 142 19.51 8.59 -11.54
CA GLU A 142 18.53 7.61 -11.09
C GLU A 142 17.10 8.13 -11.25
N PHE A 143 16.12 7.23 -11.32
CA PHE A 143 14.72 7.54 -11.60
C PHE A 143 14.12 8.56 -10.61
N ASP A 144 14.41 8.42 -9.32
CA ASP A 144 13.93 9.33 -8.27
C ASP A 144 14.40 10.78 -8.43
N ARG A 145 15.54 10.98 -9.12
CA ARG A 145 16.13 12.30 -9.37
C ARG A 145 15.78 12.92 -10.71
N LEU A 146 14.96 12.24 -11.50
CA LEU A 146 14.42 12.77 -12.75
C LEU A 146 13.36 13.84 -12.48
N THR A 147 13.18 14.74 -13.45
CA THR A 147 12.04 15.67 -13.44
C THR A 147 10.73 14.88 -13.67
N PRO A 148 9.57 15.41 -13.28
CA PRO A 148 8.29 14.74 -13.54
C PRO A 148 8.12 14.34 -15.01
N ALA A 149 8.38 15.24 -15.96
CA ALA A 149 8.30 14.94 -17.40
C ALA A 149 9.25 13.80 -17.83
N GLN A 150 10.48 13.78 -17.30
CA GLN A 150 11.43 12.70 -17.58
C GLN A 150 10.99 11.35 -16.99
N ARG A 151 10.30 11.35 -15.84
CA ARG A 151 9.72 10.11 -15.25
C ARG A 151 8.61 9.55 -16.11
N GLU A 152 7.73 10.42 -16.64
CA GLU A 152 6.66 10.03 -17.57
C GLU A 152 7.24 9.46 -18.88
N GLU A 153 8.25 10.12 -19.45
CA GLU A 153 8.96 9.61 -20.63
C GLU A 153 9.63 8.25 -20.34
N ALA A 154 10.26 8.11 -19.18
CA ALA A 154 10.90 6.87 -18.78
C ALA A 154 9.88 5.73 -18.62
N PHE A 155 8.74 6.00 -18.02
CA PHE A 155 7.66 5.01 -17.91
C PHE A 155 7.06 4.65 -19.27
N THR A 156 6.84 5.63 -20.15
CA THR A 156 6.41 5.35 -21.53
C THR A 156 7.42 4.48 -22.28
N ALA A 157 8.73 4.72 -22.07
CA ALA A 157 9.75 3.88 -22.67
C ALA A 157 9.78 2.46 -22.07
N MET A 158 9.51 2.31 -20.79
CA MET A 158 9.40 0.99 -20.14
C MET A 158 8.17 0.24 -20.63
N GLU A 159 6.99 0.86 -20.60
CA GLU A 159 5.70 0.31 -21.06
C GLU A 159 5.78 -0.21 -22.50
N THR A 160 6.38 0.59 -23.39
CA THR A 160 6.52 0.22 -24.81
C THR A 160 7.67 -0.75 -25.08
N GLY A 161 8.40 -1.19 -24.06
CA GLY A 161 9.56 -2.09 -24.19
C GLY A 161 10.80 -1.45 -24.85
N LYS A 162 10.82 -0.13 -25.01
CA LYS A 162 11.97 0.61 -25.59
C LYS A 162 13.13 0.75 -24.60
N ALA A 163 12.86 0.71 -23.31
CA ALA A 163 13.89 0.68 -22.29
C ALA A 163 14.54 -0.71 -22.27
N ALA A 164 15.78 -0.81 -22.71
CA ALA A 164 16.50 -2.08 -22.71
C ALA A 164 16.93 -2.45 -21.30
N PHE A 165 16.38 -3.51 -20.73
CA PHE A 165 16.76 -4.08 -19.45
C PHE A 165 17.70 -5.29 -19.67
N ASP A 166 18.76 -5.34 -18.84
CA ASP A 166 19.65 -6.50 -18.76
C ASP A 166 19.34 -7.29 -17.47
N ALA A 167 18.11 -7.82 -17.39
CA ALA A 167 17.61 -8.45 -16.17
C ALA A 167 16.91 -9.81 -16.42
N GLY A 168 17.01 -10.33 -17.66
CA GLY A 168 16.34 -11.58 -18.04
C GLY A 168 14.83 -11.45 -18.28
N PHE A 169 14.28 -10.23 -18.27
CA PHE A 169 12.90 -9.90 -18.61
C PHE A 169 12.82 -8.49 -19.23
N THR A 170 11.70 -8.20 -19.88
CA THR A 170 11.51 -6.92 -20.57
C THR A 170 11.09 -5.81 -19.58
N SER A 171 11.40 -4.56 -19.95
CA SER A 171 10.93 -3.39 -19.19
C SER A 171 9.40 -3.29 -19.18
N ALA A 172 8.72 -3.67 -20.25
CA ALA A 172 7.26 -3.71 -20.31
C ALA A 172 6.69 -4.66 -19.26
N PHE A 173 7.26 -5.88 -19.15
CA PHE A 173 6.82 -6.83 -18.14
C PHE A 173 7.05 -6.31 -16.71
N PHE A 174 8.15 -5.61 -16.46
CA PHE A 174 8.38 -4.95 -15.17
C PHE A 174 7.37 -3.85 -14.90
N PHE A 175 7.14 -2.97 -15.88
CA PHE A 175 6.20 -1.85 -15.75
C PHE A 175 4.77 -2.35 -15.48
N ASP A 176 4.28 -3.33 -16.23
CA ASP A 176 2.95 -3.91 -16.05
C ASP A 176 2.75 -4.47 -14.63
N ASN A 177 3.73 -5.22 -14.13
CA ASN A 177 3.66 -5.76 -12.76
C ASN A 177 3.76 -4.66 -11.69
N PHE A 178 4.57 -3.63 -11.93
CA PHE A 178 4.68 -2.50 -11.01
C PHE A 178 3.40 -1.68 -10.97
N LEU A 179 2.81 -1.40 -12.14
CA LEU A 179 1.53 -0.73 -12.28
C LEU A 179 0.42 -1.52 -11.58
N GLN A 180 0.34 -2.82 -11.85
CA GLN A 180 -0.64 -3.70 -11.20
C GLN A 180 -0.53 -3.63 -9.67
N LEU A 181 0.67 -3.81 -9.12
CA LEU A 181 0.89 -3.79 -7.66
C LEU A 181 0.57 -2.41 -7.06
N THR A 182 0.84 -1.32 -7.79
CA THR A 182 0.47 0.04 -7.40
C THR A 182 -1.05 0.20 -7.34
N MET A 183 -1.77 -0.27 -8.36
CA MET A 183 -3.24 -0.21 -8.41
C MET A 183 -3.90 -1.11 -7.37
N GLU A 184 -3.33 -2.28 -7.09
CA GLU A 184 -3.77 -3.13 -5.98
C GLU A 184 -3.66 -2.39 -4.65
N GLY A 185 -2.55 -1.68 -4.40
CA GLY A 185 -2.37 -0.85 -3.20
C GLY A 185 -3.33 0.32 -3.13
N PHE A 186 -3.62 0.95 -4.28
CA PHE A 186 -4.51 2.11 -4.34
C PHE A 186 -5.95 1.75 -3.97
N PHE A 187 -6.41 0.54 -4.28
CA PHE A 187 -7.74 0.06 -3.94
C PHE A 187 -7.78 -0.95 -2.79
N ALA A 188 -6.65 -1.23 -2.15
CA ALA A 188 -6.57 -2.16 -1.02
C ALA A 188 -7.37 -1.66 0.20
N ASP A 189 -7.64 -2.57 1.14
CA ASP A 189 -8.05 -2.15 2.48
C ASP A 189 -6.87 -1.42 3.17
N PRO A 190 -7.11 -0.27 3.83
CA PRO A 190 -6.07 0.52 4.49
C PRO A 190 -5.20 -0.26 5.48
N MET A 191 -5.70 -1.34 6.04
CA MET A 191 -4.91 -2.20 6.95
C MET A 191 -3.63 -2.76 6.31
N TYR A 192 -3.60 -2.87 4.98
CA TYR A 192 -2.42 -3.35 4.23
C TYR A 192 -1.41 -2.25 3.91
N GLY A 193 -1.69 -0.99 4.28
CA GLY A 193 -0.77 0.15 4.18
C GLY A 193 -1.05 1.11 3.03
N GLY A 194 -1.80 0.68 1.99
CA GLY A 194 -2.28 1.54 0.90
C GLY A 194 -3.62 2.20 1.18
N ASN A 195 -4.18 2.90 0.18
CA ASN A 195 -5.52 3.52 0.25
C ASN A 195 -5.77 4.26 1.57
N ARG A 196 -4.79 5.03 2.03
CA ARG A 196 -4.86 5.76 3.30
C ARG A 196 -6.14 6.59 3.35
N ASP A 197 -6.81 6.57 4.50
CA ASP A 197 -8.10 7.24 4.73
C ASP A 197 -9.22 6.79 3.79
N LYS A 198 -9.07 5.62 3.14
CA LYS A 198 -10.04 5.07 2.17
C LYS A 198 -10.28 6.02 0.99
N ILE A 199 -9.27 6.79 0.59
CA ILE A 199 -9.42 7.88 -0.38
C ILE A 199 -9.86 7.36 -1.75
N ALA A 200 -9.28 6.25 -2.23
CA ALA A 200 -9.67 5.65 -3.50
C ALA A 200 -11.10 5.08 -3.45
N TRP A 201 -11.49 4.48 -2.32
CA TRP A 201 -12.86 3.99 -2.14
C TRP A 201 -13.88 5.14 -2.10
N LYS A 202 -13.54 6.26 -1.44
CA LYS A 202 -14.37 7.47 -1.45
C LYS A 202 -14.52 8.05 -2.85
N MET A 203 -13.41 8.10 -3.61
CA MET A 203 -13.39 8.61 -4.99
C MET A 203 -14.35 7.84 -5.91
N ILE A 204 -14.35 6.51 -5.84
CA ILE A 204 -15.20 5.67 -6.70
C ILE A 204 -16.59 5.35 -6.09
N GLY A 205 -16.86 5.78 -4.84
CA GLY A 205 -18.09 5.45 -4.13
C GLY A 205 -18.18 3.98 -3.73
N PHE A 206 -17.05 3.30 -3.53
CA PHE A 206 -17.04 1.91 -3.06
C PHE A 206 -17.33 1.87 -1.56
N PRO A 207 -18.33 1.11 -1.10
CA PRO A 207 -18.75 1.11 0.30
C PRO A 207 -17.85 0.29 1.24
N GLY A 208 -16.85 -0.43 0.70
CA GLY A 208 -15.99 -1.28 1.50
C GLY A 208 -16.70 -2.52 2.06
N LEU A 209 -16.53 -2.77 3.35
CA LEU A 209 -17.18 -3.86 4.07
C LEU A 209 -18.54 -3.43 4.66
N PRO A 210 -19.44 -4.38 5.00
CA PRO A 210 -19.29 -5.82 4.88
C PRO A 210 -19.41 -6.32 3.43
N ALA A 211 -18.97 -7.55 3.16
CA ALA A 211 -19.08 -8.17 1.84
C ALA A 211 -20.52 -8.57 1.45
N SER A 212 -21.46 -8.50 2.38
CA SER A 212 -22.88 -8.82 2.17
C SER A 212 -23.76 -7.62 2.46
N TYR A 213 -24.50 -7.19 1.47
CA TYR A 213 -25.40 -6.03 1.52
C TYR A 213 -26.88 -6.44 1.51
N ARG A 214 -27.22 -7.61 2.09
CA ARG A 214 -28.59 -8.18 2.04
C ARG A 214 -29.67 -7.22 2.54
N ASP A 215 -29.41 -6.55 3.64
CA ASP A 215 -30.38 -5.63 4.26
C ASP A 215 -30.32 -4.26 3.59
N GLU A 216 -29.15 -3.83 3.18
CA GLU A 216 -28.93 -2.58 2.45
C GLU A 216 -29.64 -2.60 1.09
N ILE A 217 -29.59 -3.72 0.35
CA ILE A 217 -30.30 -3.87 -0.93
C ILE A 217 -31.79 -3.57 -0.78
N LYS A 218 -32.42 -4.03 0.32
CA LYS A 218 -33.85 -3.75 0.58
C LYS A 218 -34.07 -2.30 1.01
N THR A 219 -33.23 -1.78 1.90
CA THR A 219 -33.37 -0.45 2.50
C THR A 219 -33.12 0.66 1.49
N TYR A 220 -32.15 0.46 0.61
CA TYR A 220 -31.70 1.45 -0.38
C TYR A 220 -32.22 1.17 -1.80
N PHE A 221 -33.23 0.28 -1.95
CA PHE A 221 -33.83 0.03 -3.26
C PHE A 221 -34.33 1.35 -3.88
N ASN A 222 -33.89 1.68 -5.08
CA ASN A 222 -34.15 2.95 -5.77
C ASN A 222 -33.74 4.23 -4.99
N LYS A 223 -32.84 4.11 -4.01
CA LYS A 223 -32.26 5.24 -3.26
C LYS A 223 -30.75 5.23 -3.42
N LYS A 224 -30.15 6.42 -3.32
CA LYS A 224 -28.68 6.54 -3.29
C LYS A 224 -28.17 5.87 -2.01
N TYR A 225 -27.13 5.03 -2.15
CA TYR A 225 -26.36 4.52 -1.03
C TYR A 225 -25.32 5.57 -0.64
N ASP A 226 -25.48 6.18 0.52
CA ASP A 226 -24.69 7.33 0.98
C ASP A 226 -23.81 7.04 2.20
N LYS A 227 -23.74 5.77 2.60
CA LYS A 227 -22.83 5.36 3.67
C LYS A 227 -21.37 5.44 3.18
N GLY A 228 -20.50 6.02 4.00
CA GLY A 228 -19.07 6.05 3.74
C GLY A 228 -18.45 4.64 3.77
N PRO A 229 -17.28 4.46 3.17
CA PRO A 229 -16.61 3.17 3.13
C PRO A 229 -16.17 2.69 4.51
N LEU A 230 -16.39 1.42 4.78
CA LEU A 230 -15.91 0.72 5.98
C LEU A 230 -14.75 -0.21 5.60
N SER A 231 -13.70 -0.21 6.41
CA SER A 231 -12.53 -1.07 6.29
C SER A 231 -12.54 -2.17 7.35
N ILE A 232 -11.63 -3.13 7.26
CA ILE A 232 -11.47 -4.19 8.26
C ILE A 232 -11.24 -3.60 9.66
N ALA A 233 -10.46 -2.51 9.75
CA ALA A 233 -10.17 -1.85 11.03
C ALA A 233 -11.41 -1.23 11.70
N ASP A 234 -12.49 -0.93 10.97
CA ASP A 234 -13.71 -0.38 11.54
C ASP A 234 -14.56 -1.45 12.27
N PHE A 235 -14.19 -2.74 12.15
CA PHE A 235 -14.86 -3.88 12.79
C PHE A 235 -14.01 -4.58 13.86
N SER A 236 -12.83 -4.06 14.18
CA SER A 236 -11.87 -4.63 15.15
C SER A 236 -11.95 -4.00 16.53
#